data_baac45aefa91d286502b707d4b21f63e
#
_entry.id   baac45aefa91d286502b707d4b21f63e
#
_cell.length_a   1.000
_cell.length_b   1.000
_cell.length_c   1.000
_cell.angle_alpha   90.00
_cell.angle_beta   90.00
_cell.angle_gamma   90.00
#
_symmetry.space_group_name_H-M   'P 1'
#
loop_
_entity.id
_entity.type
_entity.pdbx_description
1 polymer ?
#
loop_
_entity_poly.entity_id
_entity_poly.type
_entity_poly.pdbx_seq_one_letter_code
_entity_poly.pdbx_strand_id
1 'polypeptide(L)'
;MRKIKNNDNVIVTKGKDAGKSGKVQKIFPSKGKLLIEGINIYKKHMKTQSETQPGGIIDREMFVDISNVRLIDPNTNQPAKVKITQLKDQSRVRTNKTTGEVIEWQLKVIQIHLDY
;
A
#
# COMPACT_ATOMS: atom_id res chain seq x y z
N MET A 1 -12.92 -7.43 2.91
CA MET A 1 -12.20 -6.13 2.74
C MET A 1 -10.79 -6.26 3.29
N ARG A 2 -9.83 -5.66 2.61
CA ARG A 2 -8.44 -5.68 3.03
C ARG A 2 -8.08 -4.44 3.84
N LYS A 3 -7.13 -4.60 4.77
CA LYS A 3 -6.66 -3.48 5.58
C LYS A 3 -5.77 -2.52 4.80
N ILE A 4 -5.07 -3.00 3.78
CA ILE A 4 -4.23 -2.20 2.88
C ILE A 4 -4.70 -2.43 1.45
N LYS A 5 -4.84 -1.36 0.70
CA LYS A 5 -5.31 -1.37 -0.69
C LYS A 5 -4.34 -0.66 -1.61
N ASN A 6 -4.52 -0.84 -2.91
CA ASN A 6 -3.77 -0.10 -3.91
C ASN A 6 -3.94 1.41 -3.70
N ASN A 7 -2.88 2.14 -3.97
CA ASN A 7 -2.81 3.61 -3.83
C ASN A 7 -2.78 4.12 -2.38
N ASP A 8 -2.77 3.24 -1.38
CA ASP A 8 -2.56 3.67 0.00
C ASP A 8 -1.12 4.13 0.22
N ASN A 9 -0.93 5.11 1.08
CA ASN A 9 0.39 5.45 1.58
C ASN A 9 0.70 4.55 2.78
N VAL A 10 1.87 3.93 2.75
CA VAL A 10 2.33 3.03 3.80
C VAL A 10 3.75 3.36 4.21
N ILE A 11 4.12 2.98 5.42
CA ILE A 11 5.48 3.09 5.93
C ILE A 11 6.02 1.70 6.22
N VAL A 12 7.27 1.47 5.84
CA VAL A 12 7.96 0.22 6.13
C VAL A 12 8.46 0.26 7.57
N THR A 13 8.16 -0.78 8.33
CA THR A 13 8.51 -0.85 9.76
C THR A 13 9.69 -1.75 10.06
N LYS A 14 10.03 -2.66 9.14
CA LYS A 14 11.12 -3.63 9.33
C LYS A 14 11.92 -3.78 8.05
N GLY A 15 13.17 -4.21 8.18
CA GLY A 15 14.04 -4.49 7.05
C GLY A 15 14.93 -3.31 6.67
N LYS A 16 15.57 -3.41 5.50
CA LYS A 16 16.55 -2.40 5.05
C LYS A 16 15.94 -1.02 4.80
N ASP A 17 14.66 -0.97 4.46
CA ASP A 17 13.96 0.27 4.14
C ASP A 17 13.09 0.77 5.30
N ALA A 18 13.30 0.26 6.51
CA ALA A 18 12.55 0.70 7.69
C ALA A 18 12.57 2.23 7.84
N GLY A 19 11.40 2.81 8.06
CA GLY A 19 11.23 4.25 8.15
C GLY A 19 10.94 4.96 6.85
N LYS A 20 11.05 4.29 5.71
CA LYS A 20 10.68 4.85 4.42
C LYS A 20 9.20 4.65 4.15
N SER A 21 8.59 5.62 3.48
CA SER A 21 7.19 5.57 3.09
C SER A 21 7.03 5.62 1.58
N GLY A 22 5.92 5.11 1.12
CA GLY A 22 5.61 5.10 -0.30
C GLY A 22 4.17 4.71 -0.57
N LYS A 23 3.79 4.77 -1.83
CA LYS A 23 2.46 4.44 -2.29
C LYS A 23 2.40 3.01 -2.77
N VAL A 24 1.38 2.28 -2.36
CA VAL A 24 1.18 0.88 -2.80
C VAL A 24 0.78 0.88 -4.26
N GLN A 25 1.60 0.21 -5.09
CA GLN A 25 1.31 0.04 -6.52
C GLN A 25 0.43 -1.18 -6.77
N LYS A 26 0.73 -2.28 -6.09
CA LYS A 26 0.05 -3.55 -6.34
C LYS A 26 0.09 -4.43 -5.10
N ILE A 27 -0.97 -5.20 -4.88
CA ILE A 27 -1.09 -6.14 -3.77
C ILE A 27 -1.27 -7.54 -4.32
N PHE A 28 -0.57 -8.49 -3.71
CA PHE A 28 -0.69 -9.93 -4.00
C PHE A 28 -1.18 -10.65 -2.74
N PRO A 29 -2.50 -10.67 -2.52
CA PRO A 29 -3.05 -11.16 -1.24
C PRO A 29 -2.77 -12.64 -0.99
N SER A 30 -2.75 -13.45 -2.02
CA SER A 30 -2.47 -14.88 -1.89
C SER A 30 -1.03 -15.16 -1.42
N LYS A 31 -0.12 -14.24 -1.68
CA LYS A 31 1.29 -14.34 -1.26
C LYS A 31 1.60 -13.51 -0.02
N GLY A 32 0.65 -12.69 0.44
CA GLY A 32 0.88 -11.78 1.56
C GLY A 32 1.93 -10.71 1.27
N LYS A 33 2.06 -10.28 0.02
CA LYS A 33 3.10 -9.35 -0.42
C LYS A 33 2.49 -8.19 -1.19
N LEU A 34 3.23 -7.08 -1.20
CA LEU A 34 2.84 -5.89 -1.96
C LEU A 34 4.06 -5.21 -2.57
N LEU A 35 3.79 -4.41 -3.58
CA LEU A 35 4.80 -3.62 -4.28
C LEU A 35 4.57 -2.15 -3.94
N ILE A 36 5.62 -1.50 -3.45
CA ILE A 36 5.56 -0.10 -3.02
C ILE A 36 6.47 0.72 -3.93
N GLU A 37 5.96 1.83 -4.42
CA GLU A 37 6.71 2.73 -5.28
C GLU A 37 7.94 3.28 -4.57
N GLY A 38 9.11 3.12 -5.20
CA GLY A 38 10.37 3.64 -4.69
C GLY A 38 10.97 2.90 -3.50
N ILE A 39 10.41 1.76 -3.10
CA ILE A 39 10.88 1.00 -1.94
C ILE A 39 11.34 -0.39 -2.36
N ASN A 40 12.32 -0.90 -1.63
CA ASN A 40 12.90 -2.22 -1.86
C ASN A 40 13.48 -2.37 -3.26
N ILE A 41 14.23 -1.34 -3.68
CA ILE A 41 14.82 -1.30 -5.02
C ILE A 41 16.12 -2.08 -5.01
N TYR A 42 16.29 -2.94 -6.00
CA TYR A 42 17.52 -3.68 -6.25
C TYR A 42 18.02 -3.34 -7.65
N LYS A 43 19.33 -3.23 -7.77
CA LYS A 43 19.98 -3.10 -9.07
C LYS A 43 20.16 -4.48 -9.66
N LYS A 44 19.61 -4.68 -10.84
CA LYS A 44 19.71 -5.95 -11.54
C LYS A 44 20.59 -5.80 -12.78
N HIS A 45 21.58 -6.69 -12.88
CA HIS A 45 22.38 -6.78 -14.10
C HIS A 45 21.59 -7.54 -15.16
N MET A 46 21.37 -6.91 -16.29
CA MET A 46 20.70 -7.53 -17.43
C MET A 46 21.74 -8.01 -18.43
N LYS A 47 21.63 -9.27 -18.85
CA LYS A 47 22.46 -9.78 -19.93
C LYS A 47 21.99 -9.23 -21.26
N THR A 48 22.93 -8.98 -22.17
CA THR A 48 22.61 -8.64 -23.54
C THR A 48 21.86 -9.79 -24.19
N GLN A 49 20.64 -9.55 -24.63
CA GLN A 49 19.80 -10.57 -25.25
C GLN A 49 19.78 -10.45 -26.77
N SER A 50 20.00 -9.26 -27.29
CA SER A 50 20.04 -8.99 -28.74
C SER A 50 20.71 -7.64 -28.97
N GLU A 51 20.98 -7.30 -30.22
CA GLU A 51 21.53 -5.99 -30.59
C GLU A 51 20.58 -4.86 -30.22
N THR A 52 19.27 -5.12 -30.20
CA THR A 52 18.23 -4.14 -29.84
C THR A 52 17.98 -4.04 -28.35
N GLN A 53 18.52 -4.98 -27.57
CA GLN A 53 18.35 -5.00 -26.11
C GLN A 53 19.71 -5.16 -25.44
N PRO A 54 20.53 -4.12 -25.39
CA PRO A 54 21.83 -4.22 -24.73
C PRO A 54 21.67 -4.50 -23.25
N GLY A 55 22.62 -5.22 -22.68
CA GLY A 55 22.70 -5.46 -21.26
C GLY A 55 22.98 -4.17 -20.49
N GLY A 56 22.81 -4.22 -19.18
CA GLY A 56 23.08 -3.07 -18.33
C GLY A 56 22.62 -3.31 -16.91
N ILE A 57 22.63 -2.25 -16.11
CA ILE A 57 22.15 -2.27 -14.73
C ILE A 57 20.83 -1.48 -14.69
N ILE A 58 19.78 -2.11 -14.21
CA ILE A 58 18.48 -1.46 -14.04
C ILE A 58 18.03 -1.54 -12.59
N ASP A 59 17.33 -0.51 -12.14
CA ASP A 59 16.68 -0.53 -10.84
C ASP A 59 15.36 -1.28 -10.96
N ARG A 60 15.12 -2.18 -10.01
CA ARG A 60 13.90 -2.98 -10.00
C ARG A 60 13.30 -3.01 -8.61
N GLU A 61 12.02 -2.69 -8.51
CA GLU A 61 11.29 -2.76 -7.26
C GLU A 61 10.93 -4.21 -6.96
N MET A 62 11.11 -4.60 -5.70
CA MET A 62 10.83 -5.95 -5.22
C MET A 62 9.69 -5.93 -4.23
N PHE A 63 9.03 -7.07 -4.06
CA PHE A 63 7.91 -7.19 -3.15
C PHE A 63 8.34 -7.07 -1.68
N VAL A 64 7.44 -6.52 -0.87
CA VAL A 64 7.60 -6.40 0.58
C VAL A 64 6.46 -7.16 1.23
N ASP A 65 6.74 -7.85 2.36
CA ASP A 65 5.70 -8.53 3.11
C ASP A 65 4.73 -7.52 3.73
N ILE A 66 3.44 -7.84 3.67
CA ILE A 66 2.38 -6.98 4.24
C ILE A 66 2.60 -6.77 5.75
N SER A 67 3.13 -7.78 6.45
CA SER A 67 3.43 -7.67 7.88
C SER A 67 4.51 -6.64 8.21
N ASN A 68 5.30 -6.22 7.22
CA ASN A 68 6.41 -5.28 7.41
C ASN A 68 6.02 -3.83 7.15
N VAL A 69 4.76 -3.56 6.88
CA VAL A 69 4.28 -2.22 6.58
C VAL A 69 3.09 -1.85 7.44
N ARG A 70 2.88 -0.54 7.63
CA ARG A 70 1.69 0.01 8.26
C ARG A 70 1.11 1.08 7.37
N LEU A 71 -0.22 1.17 7.37
CA LEU A 71 -0.92 2.24 6.68
C LEU A 71 -0.62 3.58 7.35
N ILE A 72 -0.39 4.61 6.55
CA ILE A 72 -0.35 5.98 7.03
C ILE A 72 -1.77 6.53 6.95
N ASP A 73 -2.34 6.90 8.09
CA ASP A 73 -3.67 7.48 8.16
C ASP A 73 -3.66 8.86 7.47
N PRO A 74 -4.44 9.08 6.42
CA PRO A 74 -4.46 10.37 5.75
C PRO A 74 -4.99 11.51 6.62
N ASN A 75 -5.74 11.20 7.69
CA ASN A 75 -6.26 12.22 8.60
C ASN A 75 -5.19 12.75 9.56
N THR A 76 -4.26 11.89 9.97
CA THR A 76 -3.24 12.24 10.97
C THR A 76 -1.83 12.28 10.41
N ASN A 77 -1.59 11.72 9.21
CA ASN A 77 -0.27 11.51 8.62
C ASN A 77 0.67 10.66 9.48
N GLN A 78 0.11 9.82 10.34
CA GLN A 78 0.87 8.95 11.23
C GLN A 78 0.59 7.49 10.90
N PRO A 79 1.54 6.58 11.19
CA PRO A 79 1.28 5.16 11.05
C PRO A 79 0.12 4.74 11.92
N ALA A 80 -0.78 3.93 11.37
CA ALA A 80 -1.99 3.51 12.08
C ALA A 80 -2.21 2.01 11.93
N LYS A 81 -2.79 1.42 12.97
CA LYS A 81 -3.35 0.07 12.88
C LYS A 81 -4.76 0.19 12.34
N VAL A 82 -5.08 -0.66 11.39
CA VAL A 82 -6.36 -0.64 10.69
C VAL A 82 -7.29 -1.69 11.28
N LYS A 83 -8.54 -1.31 11.51
CA LYS A 83 -9.62 -2.19 11.90
C LYS A 83 -10.72 -2.11 10.84
N ILE A 84 -11.30 -3.25 10.49
CA ILE A 84 -12.46 -3.30 9.61
C ILE A 84 -13.70 -3.19 10.47
N THR A 85 -14.48 -2.14 10.26
CA THR A 85 -15.71 -1.88 11.01
C THR A 85 -16.91 -2.04 10.10
N GLN A 86 -17.91 -2.78 10.56
CA GLN A 86 -19.18 -2.91 9.85
C GLN A 86 -20.14 -1.84 10.35
N LEU A 87 -20.70 -1.07 9.41
CA LEU A 87 -21.68 -0.03 9.69
C LEU A 87 -23.10 -0.60 9.79
N LYS A 88 -24.04 0.22 10.23
CA LYS A 88 -25.45 -0.18 10.39
C LYS A 88 -26.09 -0.64 9.07
N ASP A 89 -25.66 -0.08 7.95
CA ASP A 89 -26.14 -0.46 6.61
C ASP A 89 -25.42 -1.69 6.05
N GLN A 90 -24.65 -2.41 6.87
CA GLN A 90 -23.86 -3.57 6.53
C GLN A 90 -22.65 -3.28 5.64
N SER A 91 -22.39 -2.05 5.28
CA SER A 91 -21.15 -1.69 4.60
C SER A 91 -19.96 -1.79 5.56
N ARG A 92 -18.78 -2.03 4.99
CA ARG A 92 -17.53 -2.12 5.76
C ARG A 92 -16.63 -0.97 5.42
N VAL A 93 -16.01 -0.41 6.45
CA VAL A 93 -15.06 0.68 6.30
C VAL A 93 -13.80 0.37 7.08
N ARG A 94 -12.69 0.96 6.65
CA ARG A 94 -11.44 0.89 7.38
C ARG A 94 -11.42 2.01 8.41
N THR A 95 -11.15 1.67 9.66
CA THR A 95 -11.05 2.65 10.74
C THR A 95 -9.67 2.58 11.38
N ASN A 96 -9.23 3.71 11.91
CA ASN A 96 -8.02 3.78 12.73
C ASN A 96 -8.35 3.14 14.08
N LYS A 97 -7.65 2.07 14.41
CA LYS A 97 -7.90 1.31 15.65
C LYS A 97 -7.69 2.16 16.91
N THR A 98 -6.79 3.13 16.84
CA THR A 98 -6.45 3.98 17.99
C THR A 98 -7.43 5.14 18.15
N THR A 99 -7.79 5.83 17.07
CA THR A 99 -8.65 7.02 17.12
C THR A 99 -10.12 6.71 16.88
N GLY A 100 -10.44 5.59 16.26
CA GLY A 100 -11.79 5.21 15.87
C GLY A 100 -12.31 5.94 14.64
N GLU A 101 -11.53 6.81 14.04
CA GLU A 101 -11.95 7.57 12.85
C GLU A 101 -11.92 6.72 11.60
N VAL A 102 -12.83 6.98 10.67
CA VAL A 102 -12.86 6.32 9.37
C VAL A 102 -11.69 6.79 8.54
N ILE A 103 -10.89 5.83 8.05
CA ILE A 103 -9.75 6.12 7.20
C ILE A 103 -10.22 6.43 5.78
N GLU A 104 -11.17 5.64 5.31
CA GLU A 104 -11.65 5.73 3.95
C GLU A 104 -13.13 5.32 3.90
N TRP A 105 -13.94 6.11 3.22
CA TRP A 105 -15.33 5.77 2.95
C TRP A 105 -15.44 4.95 1.67
N GLN A 106 -16.47 4.12 1.59
CA GLN A 106 -16.76 3.41 0.35
C GLN A 106 -17.14 4.38 -0.75
N LEU A 107 -16.79 4.05 -1.98
CA LEU A 107 -17.09 4.88 -3.15
C LEU A 107 -18.58 5.23 -3.25
N LYS A 108 -19.46 4.31 -2.88
CA LYS A 108 -20.90 4.52 -2.88
C LYS A 108 -21.31 5.68 -1.98
N VAL A 109 -20.71 5.81 -0.82
CA VAL A 109 -20.99 6.90 0.11
C VAL A 109 -20.48 8.23 -0.44
N ILE A 110 -19.28 8.22 -1.02
CA ILE A 110 -18.69 9.40 -1.65
C ILE A 110 -19.59 9.90 -2.79
N GLN A 111 -20.11 8.99 -3.60
CA GLN A 111 -20.97 9.33 -4.72
C GLN A 111 -22.28 9.98 -4.27
N ILE A 112 -22.86 9.51 -3.18
CA ILE A 112 -24.06 10.11 -2.59
C ILE A 112 -23.78 11.56 -2.18
N HIS A 113 -22.63 11.85 -1.62
CA HIS A 113 -22.23 13.21 -1.25
C HIS A 113 -22.00 14.11 -2.45
N LEU A 114 -21.54 13.58 -3.56
CA LEU A 114 -21.31 14.34 -4.77
C LEU A 114 -22.58 14.67 -5.55
N ASP A 115 -23.65 13.91 -5.34
CA ASP A 115 -24.93 14.10 -6.02
C ASP A 115 -25.76 15.25 -5.43
N TYR A 116 -25.24 15.93 -4.44
CA TYR A 116 -25.82 17.15 -3.94
C TYR A 116 -25.36 18.32 -4.83
#